data_27273998940b4efed5666d28eceadf09
#
_entry.id   27273998940b4efed5666d28eceadf09
#
_cell.length_a   1.000
_cell.length_b   1.000
_cell.length_c   1.000
_cell.angle_alpha   90.00
_cell.angle_beta   90.00
_cell.angle_gamma   90.00
#
_symmetry.space_group_name_H-M   'P 1'
#
loop_
_entity.id
_entity.type
_entity.pdbx_description
1 polymer ?
#
loop_
_entity_poly.entity_id
_entity_poly.type
_entity_poly.pdbx_seq_one_letter_code
_entity_poly.pdbx_strand_id
1 'polypeptide(L)' 'MYQRLRNLREDHDLNQTAVARVLHVSQTTYSRYESGTLDIPSAALIALAEFYHTSVDYLLGLTDDPKPYRK' A
#
# COMPACT_ATOMS: atom_id res chain seq x y z
N MET A 1 -7.05 -8.25 6.08
CA MET A 1 -6.68 -6.88 6.44
C MET A 1 -5.19 -6.67 6.21
N TYR A 2 -4.84 -5.61 5.53
CA TYR A 2 -3.44 -5.32 5.22
C TYR A 2 -2.90 -4.27 6.18
N GLN A 3 -2.60 -4.70 7.39
CA GLN A 3 -2.16 -3.81 8.48
C GLN A 3 -0.92 -3.00 8.10
N ARG A 4 -0.03 -3.59 7.30
CA ARG A 4 1.21 -2.91 6.91
C ARG A 4 0.97 -1.68 6.03
N LEU A 5 -0.07 -1.72 5.18
CA LEU A 5 -0.44 -0.56 4.38
C LEU A 5 -0.82 0.62 5.27
N ARG A 6 -1.62 0.35 6.30
CA ARG A 6 -2.01 1.39 7.25
C ARG A 6 -0.80 1.91 8.02
N ASN A 7 0.07 1.01 8.48
CA ASN A 7 1.26 1.39 9.22
C ASN A 7 2.18 2.28 8.39
N LEU A 8 2.43 1.92 7.13
CA LEU A 8 3.26 2.73 6.24
C LEU A 8 2.64 4.10 6.00
N ARG A 9 1.33 4.14 5.76
CA ARG A 9 0.63 5.39 5.53
C ARG A 9 0.75 6.32 6.74
N GLU A 10 0.52 5.79 7.93
CA GLU A 10 0.61 6.56 9.17
C GLU A 10 2.04 7.00 9.46
N ASP A 11 3.02 6.13 9.20
CA ASP A 11 4.43 6.47 9.38
C ASP A 11 4.88 7.62 8.48
N HIS A 12 4.23 7.78 7.33
CA HIS A 12 4.52 8.87 6.39
C HIS A 12 3.61 10.08 6.59
N ASP A 13 2.81 10.09 7.66
CA ASP A 13 1.86 11.18 7.97
C ASP A 13 0.88 11.44 6.83
N LEU A 14 0.41 10.39 6.18
CA LEU A 14 -0.52 10.49 5.06
C LEU A 14 -1.91 10.04 5.48
N ASN A 15 -2.95 10.71 4.95
CA ASN A 15 -4.31 10.23 5.09
C ASN A 15 -4.67 9.34 3.90
N GLN A 16 -5.82 8.67 3.98
CA GLN A 16 -6.26 7.76 2.93
C GLN A 16 -6.47 8.46 1.60
N THR A 17 -6.95 9.69 1.63
CA THR A 17 -7.18 10.48 0.41
C THR A 17 -5.88 10.72 -0.34
N ALA A 18 -4.80 11.02 0.36
CA ALA A 18 -3.51 11.27 -0.26
C ALA A 18 -2.99 10.02 -0.99
N VAL A 19 -3.10 8.85 -0.36
CA VAL A 19 -2.65 7.61 -0.98
C VAL A 19 -3.59 7.19 -2.13
N ALA A 20 -4.89 7.42 -1.97
CA ALA A 20 -5.84 7.16 -3.04
C ALA A 20 -5.48 7.94 -4.31
N ARG A 21 -5.03 9.18 -4.16
CA ARG A 21 -4.58 10.00 -5.30
C ARG A 21 -3.35 9.40 -6.00
N VAL A 22 -2.44 8.84 -5.23
CA VAL A 22 -1.26 8.16 -5.80
C VAL A 22 -1.70 7.01 -6.70
N LEU A 23 -2.75 6.30 -6.30
CA LEU A 23 -3.28 5.14 -7.03
C LEU A 23 -4.34 5.51 -8.07
N HIS A 24 -4.73 6.78 -8.17
CA HIS A 24 -5.80 7.25 -9.05
C HIS A 24 -7.13 6.54 -8.78
N VAL A 25 -7.46 6.32 -7.51
CA VAL A 25 -8.73 5.72 -7.09
C VAL A 25 -9.41 6.63 -6.08
N SER A 26 -10.68 6.36 -5.78
CA SER A 26 -11.41 7.11 -4.76
C SER A 26 -10.90 6.73 -3.36
N GLN A 27 -11.13 7.64 -2.40
CA GLN A 27 -10.78 7.36 -1.00
C GLN A 27 -11.54 6.12 -0.49
N THR A 28 -12.79 5.95 -0.90
CA THR A 28 -13.60 4.79 -0.52
C THR A 28 -12.96 3.49 -1.03
N THR A 29 -12.50 3.48 -2.28
CA THR A 29 -11.83 2.32 -2.85
C THR A 29 -10.54 2.00 -2.10
N TYR A 30 -9.72 3.02 -1.83
CA TYR A 30 -8.49 2.80 -1.09
C TYR A 30 -8.77 2.29 0.33
N SER A 31 -9.79 2.83 0.99
CA SER A 31 -10.20 2.38 2.32
C SER A 31 -10.53 0.89 2.32
N ARG A 32 -11.19 0.41 1.28
CA ARG A 32 -11.52 -1.01 1.13
C ARG A 32 -10.28 -1.87 0.88
N TYR A 33 -9.27 -1.33 0.20
CA TYR A 33 -7.99 -2.03 0.05
C TYR A 33 -7.34 -2.23 1.42
N GLU A 34 -7.29 -1.19 2.22
CA GLU A 34 -6.64 -1.24 3.53
C GLU A 34 -7.36 -2.19 4.48
N SER A 35 -8.69 -2.19 4.46
CA SER A 35 -9.51 -3.05 5.32
C SER A 35 -9.54 -4.51 4.86
N GLY A 36 -9.12 -4.79 3.62
CA GLY A 36 -9.18 -6.13 3.06
C GLY A 36 -10.55 -6.49 2.47
N THR A 37 -11.48 -5.54 2.42
CA THR A 37 -12.82 -5.76 1.85
C THR A 37 -12.75 -5.93 0.33
N LEU A 38 -11.77 -5.32 -0.31
CA LEU A 38 -11.59 -5.35 -1.75
C LEU A 38 -10.14 -5.74 -2.05
N ASP A 39 -9.95 -6.69 -2.97
CA ASP A 39 -8.61 -7.12 -3.36
C ASP A 39 -7.87 -5.97 -4.06
N ILE A 40 -6.58 -5.86 -3.77
CA ILE A 40 -5.73 -4.84 -4.37
C ILE A 40 -5.22 -5.35 -5.71
N PRO A 41 -5.49 -4.65 -6.81
CA PRO A 41 -4.92 -5.06 -8.11
C PRO A 41 -3.40 -5.04 -8.09
N SER A 42 -2.77 -5.90 -8.90
CA SER A 42 -1.31 -5.97 -8.98
C SER A 42 -0.68 -4.63 -9.30
N ALA A 43 -1.28 -3.87 -10.22
CA ALA A 43 -0.76 -2.55 -10.59
C ALA A 43 -0.75 -1.60 -9.40
N ALA A 44 -1.78 -1.65 -8.54
CA ALA A 44 -1.82 -0.82 -7.35
C ALA A 44 -0.78 -1.25 -6.32
N LEU A 45 -0.57 -2.55 -6.16
CA LEU A 45 0.48 -3.07 -5.27
C LEU A 45 1.86 -2.61 -5.70
N ILE A 46 2.13 -2.68 -7.00
CA ILE A 46 3.41 -2.22 -7.55
C ILE A 46 3.59 -0.73 -7.33
N ALA A 47 2.55 0.06 -7.59
CA ALA A 47 2.59 1.50 -7.38
C ALA A 47 2.85 1.86 -5.92
N LEU A 48 2.21 1.17 -4.98
CA LEU A 48 2.43 1.39 -3.55
C LEU A 48 3.84 1.00 -3.13
N ALA A 49 4.36 -0.12 -3.65
CA ALA A 49 5.71 -0.55 -3.35
C ALA A 49 6.73 0.49 -3.83
N GLU A 50 6.54 1.04 -5.01
CA GLU A 50 7.40 2.09 -5.54
C GLU A 50 7.27 3.38 -4.74
N PHE A 51 6.04 3.75 -4.39
CA PHE A 51 5.77 4.98 -3.63
C PHE A 51 6.43 4.94 -2.25
N TYR A 52 6.32 3.81 -1.55
CA TYR A 52 6.92 3.64 -0.22
C TYR A 52 8.36 3.13 -0.27
N HIS A 53 8.89 2.91 -1.47
CA HIS A 53 10.26 2.41 -1.67
C HIS A 53 10.48 1.09 -0.93
N THR A 54 9.60 0.15 -1.18
CA THR A 54 9.62 -1.17 -0.55
C THR A 54 9.22 -2.24 -1.57
N SER A 55 8.94 -3.46 -1.11
CA SER A 55 8.54 -4.57 -1.97
C SER A 55 7.05 -4.89 -1.77
N VAL A 56 6.45 -5.52 -2.77
CA VAL A 56 5.08 -6.02 -2.67
C VAL A 56 4.97 -7.06 -1.56
N ASP A 57 5.98 -7.92 -1.40
CA ASP A 57 5.99 -8.91 -0.32
C ASP A 57 5.92 -8.23 1.05
N TYR A 58 6.63 -7.14 1.23
CA TYR A 58 6.58 -6.40 2.49
C TYR A 58 5.18 -5.83 2.73
N LEU A 59 4.57 -5.28 1.68
CA LEU A 59 3.21 -4.72 1.78
C LEU A 59 2.19 -5.79 2.20
N LEU A 60 2.37 -7.00 1.72
CA LEU A 60 1.46 -8.12 2.01
C LEU A 60 1.80 -8.86 3.30
N GLY A 61 2.86 -8.48 3.98
CA GLY A 61 3.28 -9.13 5.22
C GLY A 61 3.98 -10.47 5.02
N LEU A 62 4.45 -10.75 3.82
CA LEU A 62 5.13 -12.01 3.51
C LEU A 62 6.62 -11.98 3.88
N THR A 63 7.16 -10.81 4.15
CA THR A 63 8.53 -10.61 4.63
C THR A 63 8.54 -9.44 5.59
N ASP A 64 9.50 -9.43 6.52
CA ASP A 64 9.74 -8.31 7.42
C ASP A 64 10.82 -7.37 6.91
N ASP A 65 11.43 -7.68 5.75
CA ASP A 65 12.46 -6.85 5.14
C ASP A 65 11.81 -5.74 4.32
N PRO A 66 11.94 -4.46 4.74
CA PRO A 66 11.30 -3.34 4.03
C PRO A 66 12.04 -2.90 2.77
N LYS A 67 13.16 -3.50 2.43
CA LYS A 67 13.95 -3.09 1.28
C LYS A 67 13.23 -3.41 -0.02
N PRO A 68 13.30 -2.52 -1.03
CA PRO A 68 12.71 -2.82 -2.33
C PRO A 68 13.47 -3.95 -3.02
N TYR A 69 12.81 -4.58 -3.99
CA TYR A 69 13.46 -5.59 -4.78
C TYR A 69 14.62 -4.98 -5.55
N ARG A 70 15.70 -5.74 -5.67
CA ARG A 70 16.82 -5.34 -6.51
C ARG A 70 16.48 -5.56 -7.97
N LYS A 71 16.89 -4.66 -8.79
CA LYS A 71 16.74 -4.79 -10.23
C LYS A 71 18.06 -5.00 -10.89
#